data_ad32d29d331e1da2f27e8857550af55d
#
_entry.id   ad32d29d331e1da2f27e8857550af55d
#
_cell.length_a   1.000
_cell.length_b   1.000
_cell.length_c   1.000
_cell.angle_alpha   90.00
_cell.angle_beta   90.00
_cell.angle_gamma   90.00
#
_symmetry.space_group_name_H-M   'P 1'
#
loop_
_entity.id
_entity.type
_entity.pdbx_description
1 polymer ?
#
loop_
_entity_poly.entity_id
_entity_poly.type
_entity_poly.pdbx_seq_one_letter_code
_entity_poly.pdbx_strand_id
1 'polypeptide(L)'
;MGQVILGRVISGSGGAGIIALAAVIITDLAPLRDVASWQSYLNVVATVGRSLGGPVGGFLADTIGWRWSFFGQAPIFLFAMILCGIVLPDLKPRNTQVNDEVASSRLRRIDFLGAAFLGTGLLALLLPLRIGGQKVPWISPIVLSLFAAGILLLALFVVTEMRWATEPIFPLRLLNNREVVFSYFITICQTAAQVGMMVSVPLYFQVTKRSSSTVAGAHLMPAVIGNTVGGLLTGAWIRKTGQFKAPLVLAGVISSISYVLLILRWKGDTNWVESFYITPGGFGTGISLSAVFIALQAAIDPKDKAVAISGLFLSSPIGSILGMAAGNAMMQAIMPVDLASRLRNLGIEGNEAEKVIKQAMARVDYLDEAPQGIARVVTQAYVRGLEYSHGISLLCAILATSTALLMKNGKLN
;
A
#
# COMPACT_ATOMS: atom_id res chain seq x y z
N MET A 1 -20.13 -2.01 18.01
CA MET A 1 -18.83 -2.31 17.36
C MET A 1 -18.95 -3.40 16.29
N GLY A 2 -19.56 -4.56 16.53
CA GLY A 2 -19.70 -5.64 15.55
C GLY A 2 -20.36 -5.22 14.23
N GLN A 3 -21.41 -4.43 14.25
CA GLN A 3 -22.09 -3.92 13.05
C GLN A 3 -21.18 -3.01 12.20
N VAL A 4 -20.33 -2.19 12.82
CA VAL A 4 -19.36 -1.34 12.11
C VAL A 4 -18.30 -2.20 11.43
N ILE A 5 -17.80 -3.23 12.12
CA ILE A 5 -16.83 -4.17 11.56
C ILE A 5 -17.43 -4.89 10.36
N LEU A 6 -18.65 -5.43 10.48
CA LEU A 6 -19.33 -6.11 9.38
C LEU A 6 -19.55 -5.17 8.18
N GLY A 7 -20.03 -3.95 8.44
CA GLY A 7 -20.19 -2.93 7.40
C GLY A 7 -18.88 -2.60 6.69
N ARG A 8 -17.75 -2.56 7.41
CA ARG A 8 -16.40 -2.32 6.84
C ARG A 8 -15.92 -3.49 6.00
N VAL A 9 -16.23 -4.73 6.41
CA VAL A 9 -15.90 -5.93 5.61
C VAL A 9 -16.64 -5.90 4.27
N ILE A 10 -17.96 -5.65 4.30
CA ILE A 10 -18.79 -5.55 3.09
C ILE A 10 -18.33 -4.41 2.18
N SER A 11 -18.14 -3.21 2.74
CA SER A 11 -17.67 -2.03 2.00
C SER A 11 -16.26 -2.22 1.41
N GLY A 12 -15.37 -2.88 2.17
CA GLY A 12 -14.02 -3.19 1.72
C GLY A 12 -13.99 -4.19 0.56
N SER A 13 -14.81 -5.24 0.63
CA SER A 13 -14.95 -6.22 -0.45
C SER A 13 -15.49 -5.58 -1.73
N GLY A 14 -16.53 -4.74 -1.60
CA GLY A 14 -17.08 -3.99 -2.74
C GLY A 14 -16.07 -3.02 -3.35
N GLY A 15 -15.35 -2.27 -2.50
CA GLY A 15 -14.33 -1.31 -2.95
C GLY A 15 -13.16 -1.98 -3.69
N ALA A 16 -12.69 -3.13 -3.23
CA ALA A 16 -11.67 -3.91 -3.91
C ALA A 16 -12.17 -4.39 -5.29
N GLY A 17 -13.43 -4.86 -5.36
CA GLY A 17 -14.08 -5.27 -6.59
C GLY A 17 -14.17 -4.14 -7.63
N ILE A 18 -14.55 -2.93 -7.21
CA ILE A 18 -14.64 -1.75 -8.11
C ILE A 18 -13.27 -1.46 -8.76
N ILE A 19 -12.19 -1.45 -7.97
CA ILE A 19 -10.84 -1.15 -8.49
C ILE A 19 -10.40 -2.23 -9.48
N ALA A 20 -10.57 -3.52 -9.13
CA ALA A 20 -10.19 -4.62 -9.99
C ALA A 20 -10.99 -4.66 -11.30
N LEU A 21 -12.32 -4.50 -11.22
CA LEU A 21 -13.20 -4.50 -12.39
C LEU A 21 -12.92 -3.30 -13.30
N ALA A 22 -12.69 -2.10 -12.75
CA ALA A 22 -12.35 -0.92 -13.55
C ALA A 22 -11.08 -1.17 -14.38
N ALA A 23 -10.05 -1.80 -13.80
CA ALA A 23 -8.82 -2.12 -14.51
C ALA A 23 -9.03 -3.20 -15.59
N VAL A 24 -9.86 -4.21 -15.33
CA VAL A 24 -10.22 -5.24 -16.32
C VAL A 24 -10.99 -4.64 -17.48
N ILE A 25 -12.03 -3.83 -17.21
CA ILE A 25 -12.83 -3.15 -18.22
C ILE A 25 -11.96 -2.29 -19.15
N ILE A 26 -11.02 -1.52 -18.57
CA ILE A 26 -10.07 -0.73 -19.37
C ILE A 26 -9.22 -1.63 -20.28
N THR A 27 -8.77 -2.77 -19.76
CA THR A 27 -7.96 -3.71 -20.53
C THR A 27 -8.74 -4.35 -21.69
N ASP A 28 -10.03 -4.54 -21.52
CA ASP A 28 -10.91 -5.13 -22.55
C ASP A 28 -11.34 -4.11 -23.62
N LEU A 29 -11.51 -2.84 -23.23
CA LEU A 29 -12.00 -1.79 -24.12
C LEU A 29 -10.89 -1.03 -24.85
N ALA A 30 -9.71 -0.91 -24.28
CA ALA A 30 -8.62 -0.10 -24.81
C ALA A 30 -7.50 -0.94 -25.44
N PRO A 31 -6.86 -0.46 -26.54
CA PRO A 31 -5.62 -1.06 -27.05
C PRO A 31 -4.53 -1.03 -25.97
N LEU A 32 -3.68 -2.07 -25.92
CA LEU A 32 -2.66 -2.24 -24.87
C LEU A 32 -1.74 -1.00 -24.70
N ARG A 33 -1.48 -0.27 -25.78
CA ARG A 33 -0.72 1.00 -25.75
C ARG A 33 -1.42 2.11 -24.96
N ASP A 34 -2.73 2.20 -25.06
CA ASP A 34 -3.55 3.24 -24.40
C ASP A 34 -3.91 2.84 -22.96
N VAL A 35 -3.89 1.54 -22.64
CA VAL A 35 -4.15 1.02 -21.28
C VAL A 35 -3.25 1.68 -20.25
N ALA A 36 -1.97 1.95 -20.56
CA ALA A 36 -1.05 2.65 -19.67
C ALA A 36 -1.57 4.04 -19.28
N SER A 37 -2.08 4.80 -20.23
CA SER A 37 -2.63 6.14 -19.99
C SER A 37 -3.91 6.07 -19.14
N TRP A 38 -4.83 5.17 -19.48
CA TRP A 38 -6.05 4.95 -18.72
C TRP A 38 -5.78 4.48 -17.29
N GLN A 39 -4.82 3.57 -17.12
CA GLN A 39 -4.40 3.14 -15.79
C GLN A 39 -3.78 4.29 -14.97
N SER A 40 -3.05 5.19 -15.63
CA SER A 40 -2.52 6.39 -14.99
C SER A 40 -3.65 7.32 -14.52
N TYR A 41 -4.71 7.50 -15.30
CA TYR A 41 -5.88 8.28 -14.87
C TYR A 41 -6.59 7.64 -13.67
N LEU A 42 -6.79 6.31 -13.67
CA LEU A 42 -7.33 5.61 -12.51
C LEU A 42 -6.47 5.83 -11.25
N ASN A 43 -5.15 5.75 -11.40
CA ASN A 43 -4.23 5.96 -10.29
C ASN A 43 -4.30 7.41 -9.76
N VAL A 44 -4.43 8.40 -10.65
CA VAL A 44 -4.62 9.81 -10.26
C VAL A 44 -5.91 9.97 -9.46
N VAL A 45 -7.04 9.47 -9.96
CA VAL A 45 -8.34 9.55 -9.28
C VAL A 45 -8.28 8.87 -7.91
N ALA A 46 -7.68 7.67 -7.84
CA ALA A 46 -7.50 6.93 -6.59
C ALA A 46 -6.60 7.70 -5.60
N THR A 47 -5.54 8.35 -6.09
CA THR A 47 -4.61 9.12 -5.27
C THR A 47 -5.28 10.39 -4.72
N VAL A 48 -6.02 11.11 -5.57
CA VAL A 48 -6.80 12.29 -5.15
C VAL A 48 -7.86 11.88 -4.11
N GLY A 49 -8.59 10.79 -4.35
CA GLY A 49 -9.58 10.28 -3.41
C GLY A 49 -8.98 9.92 -2.04
N ARG A 50 -7.84 9.25 -2.02
CA ARG A 50 -7.12 8.93 -0.76
C ARG A 50 -6.65 10.20 -0.03
N SER A 51 -6.15 11.19 -0.77
CA SER A 51 -5.65 12.44 -0.20
C SER A 51 -6.78 13.32 0.37
N LEU A 52 -7.93 13.35 -0.30
CA LEU A 52 -9.10 14.08 0.17
C LEU A 52 -9.83 13.37 1.32
N GLY A 53 -9.68 12.05 1.43
CA GLY A 53 -10.37 11.25 2.43
C GLY A 53 -10.09 11.68 3.88
N GLY A 54 -8.86 12.03 4.19
CA GLY A 54 -8.46 12.53 5.51
C GLY A 54 -9.11 13.88 5.86
N PRO A 55 -8.85 14.95 5.08
CA PRO A 55 -9.44 16.27 5.32
C PRO A 55 -10.96 16.28 5.30
N VAL A 56 -11.60 15.63 4.31
CA VAL A 56 -13.07 15.55 4.21
C VAL A 56 -13.65 14.74 5.37
N GLY A 57 -13.06 13.59 5.69
CA GLY A 57 -13.49 12.76 6.82
C GLY A 57 -13.34 13.47 8.16
N GLY A 58 -12.24 14.18 8.39
CA GLY A 58 -12.02 15.02 9.58
C GLY A 58 -13.03 16.15 9.67
N PHE A 59 -13.24 16.92 8.61
CA PHE A 59 -14.24 17.98 8.56
C PHE A 59 -15.66 17.48 8.88
N LEU A 60 -16.06 16.37 8.29
CA LEU A 60 -17.38 15.76 8.57
C LEU A 60 -17.48 15.27 10.02
N ALA A 61 -16.41 14.69 10.55
CA ALA A 61 -16.39 14.21 11.96
C ALA A 61 -16.52 15.37 12.95
N ASP A 62 -15.86 16.49 12.68
CA ASP A 62 -15.84 17.67 13.55
C ASP A 62 -17.14 18.50 13.46
N THR A 63 -17.83 18.49 12.32
CA THR A 63 -19.02 19.32 12.08
C THR A 63 -20.33 18.59 12.33
N ILE A 64 -20.57 17.47 11.64
CA ILE A 64 -21.86 16.75 11.63
C ILE A 64 -21.76 15.34 12.22
N GLY A 65 -20.57 14.94 12.62
CA GLY A 65 -20.29 13.66 13.28
C GLY A 65 -19.80 12.55 12.32
N TRP A 66 -18.93 11.69 12.84
CA TRP A 66 -18.24 10.63 12.09
C TRP A 66 -19.16 9.65 11.32
N ARG A 67 -20.42 9.48 11.76
CA ARG A 67 -21.40 8.62 11.08
C ARG A 67 -21.73 9.10 9.68
N TRP A 68 -21.75 10.42 9.47
CA TRP A 68 -22.04 11.01 8.17
C TRP A 68 -20.91 10.77 7.15
N SER A 69 -19.68 10.55 7.60
CA SER A 69 -18.60 10.13 6.72
C SER A 69 -18.89 8.78 6.02
N PHE A 70 -19.71 7.94 6.60
CA PHE A 70 -20.15 6.67 6.01
C PHE A 70 -21.45 6.82 5.22
N PHE A 71 -22.46 7.48 5.81
CA PHE A 71 -23.74 7.68 5.13
C PHE A 71 -23.61 8.52 3.86
N GLY A 72 -22.76 9.53 3.82
CA GLY A 72 -22.52 10.37 2.66
C GLY A 72 -21.92 9.63 1.46
N GLN A 73 -21.30 8.46 1.68
CA GLN A 73 -20.78 7.63 0.59
C GLN A 73 -21.89 6.87 -0.15
N ALA A 74 -22.98 6.51 0.54
CA ALA A 74 -24.05 5.69 -0.04
C ALA A 74 -24.72 6.33 -1.28
N PRO A 75 -25.12 7.61 -1.28
CA PRO A 75 -25.70 8.24 -2.48
C PRO A 75 -24.68 8.36 -3.61
N ILE A 76 -23.38 8.56 -3.33
CA ILE A 76 -22.32 8.62 -4.34
C ILE A 76 -22.18 7.27 -5.03
N PHE A 77 -22.14 6.17 -4.26
CA PHE A 77 -22.07 4.82 -4.83
C PHE A 77 -23.34 4.45 -5.59
N LEU A 78 -24.52 4.84 -5.11
CA LEU A 78 -25.79 4.63 -5.82
C LEU A 78 -25.78 5.35 -7.16
N PHE A 79 -25.36 6.60 -7.20
CA PHE A 79 -25.24 7.37 -8.44
C PHE A 79 -24.25 6.73 -9.41
N ALA A 80 -23.08 6.31 -8.93
CA ALA A 80 -22.08 5.61 -9.73
C ALA A 80 -22.64 4.29 -10.31
N MET A 81 -23.39 3.52 -9.51
CA MET A 81 -24.01 2.26 -9.94
C MET A 81 -25.04 2.50 -11.05
N ILE A 82 -25.91 3.52 -10.91
CA ILE A 82 -26.90 3.90 -11.93
C ILE A 82 -26.17 4.33 -13.21
N LEU A 83 -25.14 5.16 -13.09
CA LEU A 83 -24.35 5.62 -14.23
C LEU A 83 -23.69 4.47 -14.97
N CYS A 84 -23.07 3.53 -14.25
CA CYS A 84 -22.50 2.32 -14.84
C CYS A 84 -23.55 1.48 -15.57
N GLY A 85 -24.76 1.32 -15.01
CA GLY A 85 -25.84 0.57 -15.63
C GLY A 85 -26.36 1.21 -16.93
N ILE A 86 -26.26 2.54 -17.07
CA ILE A 86 -26.69 3.27 -18.27
C ILE A 86 -25.59 3.32 -19.33
N VAL A 87 -24.34 3.53 -18.91
CA VAL A 87 -23.23 3.88 -19.83
C VAL A 87 -22.46 2.66 -20.30
N LEU A 88 -22.31 1.62 -19.44
CA LEU A 88 -21.59 0.42 -19.83
C LEU A 88 -22.44 -0.38 -20.82
N PRO A 89 -21.94 -0.59 -22.06
CA PRO A 89 -22.63 -1.43 -23.02
C PRO A 89 -22.64 -2.88 -22.49
N ASP A 90 -23.71 -3.62 -22.82
CA ASP A 90 -23.75 -5.06 -22.63
C ASP A 90 -22.57 -5.67 -23.40
N LEU A 91 -21.48 -5.95 -22.69
CA LEU A 91 -20.32 -6.63 -23.23
C LEU A 91 -20.71 -8.10 -23.47
N LYS A 92 -21.38 -8.34 -24.60
CA LYS A 92 -21.60 -9.71 -25.05
C LYS A 92 -20.24 -10.34 -25.28
N PRO A 93 -19.98 -11.55 -24.72
CA PRO A 93 -18.72 -12.22 -24.93
C PRO A 93 -18.47 -12.39 -26.42
N ARG A 94 -17.36 -11.83 -26.89
CA ARG A 94 -16.93 -11.92 -28.29
C ARG A 94 -16.62 -13.38 -28.59
N ASN A 95 -17.54 -14.11 -29.29
CA ASN A 95 -17.42 -15.50 -29.70
C ASN A 95 -17.31 -16.56 -28.59
N THR A 96 -18.26 -16.62 -27.69
CA THR A 96 -18.61 -17.91 -27.08
C THR A 96 -20.05 -18.19 -27.46
N GLN A 97 -20.30 -19.36 -28.07
CA GLN A 97 -21.66 -19.90 -28.16
C GLN A 97 -22.12 -20.04 -26.70
N VAL A 98 -22.90 -19.06 -26.27
CA VAL A 98 -23.51 -19.06 -24.95
C VAL A 98 -24.63 -20.09 -25.03
N ASN A 99 -24.30 -21.33 -24.72
CA ASN A 99 -25.31 -22.21 -24.19
C ASN A 99 -25.85 -21.51 -22.94
N ASP A 100 -27.17 -21.38 -22.84
CA ASP A 100 -27.89 -20.83 -21.69
C ASP A 100 -27.62 -21.67 -20.42
N GLU A 101 -26.38 -21.73 -19.97
CA GLU A 101 -26.04 -22.27 -18.66
C GLU A 101 -26.63 -21.34 -17.61
N VAL A 102 -27.61 -21.86 -16.91
CA VAL A 102 -28.31 -21.19 -15.81
C VAL A 102 -27.31 -20.50 -14.89
N ALA A 103 -27.58 -19.28 -14.46
CA ALA A 103 -26.71 -18.46 -13.59
C ALA A 103 -26.23 -19.22 -12.33
N SER A 104 -27.02 -20.18 -11.84
CA SER A 104 -26.67 -21.12 -10.77
C SER A 104 -25.48 -22.01 -11.10
N SER A 105 -25.27 -22.37 -12.38
CA SER A 105 -24.12 -23.18 -12.81
C SER A 105 -22.82 -22.37 -12.76
N ARG A 106 -22.86 -21.07 -13.04
CA ARG A 106 -21.67 -20.19 -12.99
C ARG A 106 -21.20 -19.93 -11.56
N LEU A 107 -22.13 -19.72 -10.63
CA LEU A 107 -21.79 -19.56 -9.21
C LEU A 107 -21.13 -20.81 -8.61
N ARG A 108 -21.49 -22.00 -9.09
CA ARG A 108 -20.93 -23.27 -8.61
C ARG A 108 -19.49 -23.51 -9.07
N ARG A 109 -19.02 -22.77 -10.08
CA ARG A 109 -17.64 -22.83 -10.58
C ARG A 109 -16.67 -21.98 -9.74
N ILE A 110 -17.20 -20.99 -8.99
CA ILE A 110 -16.37 -20.14 -8.12
C ILE A 110 -15.83 -20.95 -6.95
N ASP A 111 -14.53 -20.93 -6.76
CA ASP A 111 -13.87 -21.55 -5.62
C ASP A 111 -14.03 -20.72 -4.34
N PHE A 112 -15.22 -20.83 -3.71
CA PHE A 112 -15.48 -20.18 -2.43
C PHE A 112 -14.57 -20.69 -1.30
N LEU A 113 -14.17 -21.97 -1.36
CA LEU A 113 -13.32 -22.57 -0.34
C LEU A 113 -11.88 -22.02 -0.43
N GLY A 114 -11.33 -21.94 -1.63
CA GLY A 114 -10.03 -21.30 -1.88
C GLY A 114 -10.06 -19.82 -1.51
N ALA A 115 -11.13 -19.09 -1.85
CA ALA A 115 -11.29 -17.68 -1.44
C ALA A 115 -11.28 -17.51 0.08
N ALA A 116 -11.97 -18.38 0.82
CA ALA A 116 -12.00 -18.35 2.27
C ALA A 116 -10.62 -18.66 2.87
N PHE A 117 -9.91 -19.67 2.38
CA PHE A 117 -8.56 -19.99 2.84
C PHE A 117 -7.55 -18.88 2.50
N LEU A 118 -7.62 -18.30 1.32
CA LEU A 118 -6.76 -17.17 0.92
C LEU A 118 -7.02 -15.96 1.81
N GLY A 119 -8.29 -15.55 1.95
CA GLY A 119 -8.65 -14.36 2.74
C GLY A 119 -8.33 -14.51 4.22
N THR A 120 -8.71 -15.65 4.84
CA THR A 120 -8.42 -15.90 6.26
C THR A 120 -6.92 -16.14 6.50
N GLY A 121 -6.22 -16.81 5.58
CA GLY A 121 -4.79 -17.03 5.65
C GLY A 121 -3.99 -15.73 5.58
N LEU A 122 -4.32 -14.84 4.65
CA LEU A 122 -3.73 -13.52 4.57
C LEU A 122 -4.05 -12.69 5.82
N LEU A 123 -5.30 -12.71 6.31
CA LEU A 123 -5.67 -12.01 7.52
C LEU A 123 -4.85 -12.51 8.72
N ALA A 124 -4.70 -13.83 8.87
CA ALA A 124 -3.93 -14.46 9.94
C ALA A 124 -2.43 -14.14 9.87
N LEU A 125 -1.86 -13.93 8.67
CA LEU A 125 -0.47 -13.48 8.51
C LEU A 125 -0.27 -11.98 8.73
N LEU A 126 -1.23 -11.16 8.31
CA LEU A 126 -1.09 -9.70 8.31
C LEU A 126 -1.50 -9.07 9.65
N LEU A 127 -2.44 -9.71 10.38
CA LEU A 127 -2.89 -9.22 11.69
C LEU A 127 -1.77 -9.18 12.72
N PRO A 128 -0.96 -10.24 12.92
CA PRO A 128 0.16 -10.21 13.86
C PRO A 128 1.22 -9.17 13.50
N LEU A 129 1.46 -8.88 12.21
CA LEU A 129 2.35 -7.80 11.80
C LEU A 129 1.87 -6.42 12.26
N ARG A 130 0.57 -6.25 12.42
CA ARG A 130 -0.04 -4.99 12.86
C ARG A 130 -0.10 -4.84 14.38
N ILE A 131 -0.35 -5.94 15.12
CA ILE A 131 -0.51 -5.91 16.58
C ILE A 131 0.79 -6.21 17.32
N GLY A 132 1.71 -6.93 16.69
CA GLY A 132 3.00 -7.33 17.26
C GLY A 132 3.88 -6.14 17.61
N GLY A 133 4.49 -6.17 18.77
CA GLY A 133 5.33 -5.11 19.29
C GLY A 133 4.59 -3.88 19.81
N GLN A 134 3.37 -3.61 19.36
CA GLN A 134 2.57 -2.47 19.85
C GLN A 134 1.62 -2.88 20.98
N LYS A 135 0.81 -3.91 20.75
CA LYS A 135 -0.21 -4.38 21.70
C LYS A 135 0.18 -5.69 22.37
N VAL A 136 0.94 -6.51 21.68
CA VAL A 136 1.32 -7.86 22.10
C VAL A 136 2.78 -8.09 21.74
N PRO A 137 3.63 -8.64 22.64
CA PRO A 137 5.02 -8.97 22.32
C PRO A 137 5.13 -9.92 21.13
N TRP A 138 6.16 -9.75 20.29
CA TRP A 138 6.40 -10.57 19.09
C TRP A 138 6.48 -12.07 19.38
N ILE A 139 7.01 -12.46 20.56
CA ILE A 139 7.19 -13.85 21.01
C ILE A 139 5.92 -14.40 21.70
N SER A 140 4.83 -13.63 21.74
CA SER A 140 3.58 -14.08 22.35
C SER A 140 3.01 -15.30 21.63
N PRO A 141 2.41 -16.27 22.38
CA PRO A 141 1.71 -17.41 21.77
C PRO A 141 0.64 -17.02 20.78
N ILE A 142 -0.04 -15.88 21.01
CA ILE A 142 -1.07 -15.34 20.08
C ILE A 142 -0.45 -14.96 18.73
N VAL A 143 0.67 -14.26 18.72
CA VAL A 143 1.36 -13.84 17.49
C VAL A 143 1.89 -15.05 16.74
N LEU A 144 2.51 -15.98 17.44
CA LEU A 144 3.07 -17.21 16.85
C LEU A 144 1.97 -18.14 16.30
N SER A 145 0.86 -18.30 17.03
CA SER A 145 -0.27 -19.12 16.57
C SER A 145 -0.95 -18.52 15.36
N LEU A 146 -1.08 -17.19 15.28
CA LEU A 146 -1.63 -16.51 14.09
C LEU A 146 -0.71 -16.70 12.86
N PHE A 147 0.61 -16.60 13.01
CA PHE A 147 1.53 -16.89 11.92
C PHE A 147 1.45 -18.36 11.47
N ALA A 148 1.44 -19.30 12.41
CA ALA A 148 1.31 -20.73 12.10
C ALA A 148 -0.03 -21.03 11.40
N ALA A 149 -1.14 -20.48 11.90
CA ALA A 149 -2.45 -20.62 11.28
C ALA A 149 -2.48 -20.00 9.88
N GLY A 150 -1.89 -18.84 9.68
CA GLY A 150 -1.81 -18.19 8.37
C GLY A 150 -1.03 -19.02 7.36
N ILE A 151 0.12 -19.55 7.73
CA ILE A 151 0.91 -20.45 6.88
C ILE A 151 0.12 -21.72 6.53
N LEU A 152 -0.54 -22.33 7.52
CA LEU A 152 -1.36 -23.53 7.31
C LEU A 152 -2.53 -23.25 6.36
N LEU A 153 -3.25 -22.13 6.56
CA LEU A 153 -4.39 -21.77 5.71
C LEU A 153 -3.96 -21.46 4.26
N LEU A 154 -2.79 -20.80 4.07
CA LEU A 154 -2.25 -20.61 2.73
C LEU A 154 -1.77 -21.92 2.10
N ALA A 155 -1.22 -22.87 2.87
CA ALA A 155 -0.91 -24.19 2.37
C ALA A 155 -2.19 -24.94 1.94
N LEU A 156 -3.26 -24.87 2.72
CA LEU A 156 -4.57 -25.41 2.36
C LEU A 156 -5.14 -24.74 1.11
N PHE A 157 -5.02 -23.43 0.96
CA PHE A 157 -5.36 -22.72 -0.28
C PHE A 157 -4.63 -23.32 -1.48
N VAL A 158 -3.30 -23.48 -1.41
CA VAL A 158 -2.51 -24.06 -2.49
C VAL A 158 -2.97 -25.48 -2.83
N VAL A 159 -3.27 -26.31 -1.83
CA VAL A 159 -3.79 -27.68 -2.03
C VAL A 159 -5.17 -27.64 -2.70
N THR A 160 -6.07 -26.77 -2.26
CA THR A 160 -7.41 -26.59 -2.84
C THR A 160 -7.30 -26.18 -4.30
N GLU A 161 -6.47 -25.18 -4.59
CA GLU A 161 -6.21 -24.65 -5.92
C GLU A 161 -5.66 -25.73 -6.88
N MET A 162 -4.78 -26.60 -6.38
CA MET A 162 -4.15 -27.66 -7.22
C MET A 162 -5.04 -28.86 -7.44
N ARG A 163 -5.94 -29.20 -6.50
CA ARG A 163 -6.66 -30.49 -6.52
C ARG A 163 -8.16 -30.38 -6.73
N TRP A 164 -8.79 -29.30 -6.28
CA TRP A 164 -10.25 -29.19 -6.18
C TRP A 164 -10.85 -28.03 -6.96
N ALA A 165 -10.07 -26.97 -7.25
CA ALA A 165 -10.59 -25.83 -7.98
C ALA A 165 -10.86 -26.17 -9.44
N THR A 166 -12.11 -26.01 -9.88
CA THR A 166 -12.51 -26.13 -11.29
C THR A 166 -12.08 -24.89 -12.08
N GLU A 167 -12.27 -23.72 -11.49
CA GLU A 167 -11.78 -22.43 -11.98
C GLU A 167 -10.90 -21.81 -10.89
N PRO A 168 -9.56 -21.96 -10.99
CA PRO A 168 -8.65 -21.50 -9.95
C PRO A 168 -8.69 -19.98 -9.80
N ILE A 169 -8.71 -19.49 -8.54
CA ILE A 169 -8.68 -18.07 -8.21
C ILE A 169 -7.35 -17.48 -8.63
N PHE A 170 -6.27 -18.21 -8.38
CA PHE A 170 -4.93 -17.81 -8.74
C PHE A 170 -4.16 -18.99 -9.34
N PRO A 171 -4.18 -19.20 -10.68
CA PRO A 171 -3.47 -20.31 -11.30
C PRO A 171 -1.98 -20.25 -10.97
N LEU A 172 -1.52 -21.21 -10.14
CA LEU A 172 -0.12 -21.27 -9.66
C LEU A 172 0.88 -21.36 -10.83
N ARG A 173 0.44 -21.78 -12.03
CA ARG A 173 1.26 -21.73 -13.25
C ARG A 173 1.75 -20.32 -13.60
N LEU A 174 1.04 -19.27 -13.17
CA LEU A 174 1.48 -17.89 -13.38
C LEU A 174 2.76 -17.57 -12.60
N LEU A 175 2.98 -18.22 -11.46
CA LEU A 175 4.22 -18.08 -10.69
C LEU A 175 5.43 -18.74 -11.37
N ASN A 176 5.24 -19.61 -12.37
CA ASN A 176 6.34 -20.11 -13.19
C ASN A 176 6.83 -19.06 -14.20
N ASN A 177 6.02 -18.04 -14.48
CA ASN A 177 6.44 -16.94 -15.32
C ASN A 177 7.22 -15.91 -14.50
N ARG A 178 8.51 -15.83 -14.74
CA ARG A 178 9.45 -14.94 -14.06
C ARG A 178 9.00 -13.46 -14.11
N GLU A 179 8.47 -13.01 -15.24
CA GLU A 179 8.05 -11.61 -15.41
C GLU A 179 6.83 -11.27 -14.55
N VAL A 180 5.92 -12.23 -14.36
CA VAL A 180 4.77 -12.10 -13.47
C VAL A 180 5.22 -11.98 -12.02
N VAL A 181 6.11 -12.87 -11.57
CA VAL A 181 6.68 -12.83 -10.21
C VAL A 181 7.41 -11.52 -9.96
N PHE A 182 8.20 -11.05 -10.92
CA PHE A 182 8.90 -9.78 -10.82
C PHE A 182 7.95 -8.60 -10.74
N SER A 183 6.85 -8.60 -11.50
CA SER A 183 5.83 -7.55 -11.44
C SER A 183 5.19 -7.47 -10.04
N TYR A 184 4.82 -8.61 -9.45
CA TYR A 184 4.28 -8.66 -8.09
C TYR A 184 5.31 -8.21 -7.04
N PHE A 185 6.55 -8.68 -7.15
CA PHE A 185 7.62 -8.32 -6.22
C PHE A 185 7.95 -6.82 -6.26
N ILE A 186 8.06 -6.23 -7.46
CA ILE A 186 8.26 -4.79 -7.62
C ILE A 186 7.10 -4.02 -6.98
N THR A 187 5.86 -4.46 -7.18
CA THR A 187 4.68 -3.83 -6.58
C THR A 187 4.73 -3.90 -5.06
N ILE A 188 5.04 -5.07 -4.48
CA ILE A 188 5.18 -5.23 -3.03
C ILE A 188 6.26 -4.29 -2.48
N CYS A 189 7.44 -4.29 -3.07
CA CYS A 189 8.56 -3.46 -2.61
C CYS A 189 8.26 -1.96 -2.75
N GLN A 190 7.73 -1.55 -3.88
CA GLN A 190 7.45 -0.13 -4.13
C GLN A 190 6.33 0.41 -3.24
N THR A 191 5.27 -0.37 -3.01
CA THR A 191 4.20 0.02 -2.09
C THR A 191 4.63 -0.03 -0.63
N ALA A 192 5.49 -0.98 -0.25
CA ALA A 192 6.10 -1.02 1.09
C ALA A 192 6.92 0.25 1.36
N ALA A 193 7.76 0.65 0.43
CA ALA A 193 8.56 1.88 0.53
C ALA A 193 7.68 3.13 0.65
N GLN A 194 6.64 3.23 -0.20
CA GLN A 194 5.73 4.38 -0.22
C GLN A 194 4.94 4.50 1.09
N VAL A 195 4.35 3.40 1.57
CA VAL A 195 3.54 3.44 2.80
C VAL A 195 4.41 3.71 4.02
N GLY A 196 5.64 3.18 4.07
CA GLY A 196 6.63 3.55 5.09
C GLY A 196 6.83 5.07 5.15
N MET A 197 7.02 5.72 4.00
CA MET A 197 7.13 7.18 3.90
C MET A 197 5.83 7.88 4.31
N MET A 198 4.67 7.44 3.84
CA MET A 198 3.38 8.05 4.15
C MET A 198 3.04 8.05 5.64
N VAL A 199 3.53 7.06 6.39
CA VAL A 199 3.34 6.98 7.85
C VAL A 199 4.39 7.82 8.60
N SER A 200 5.64 7.77 8.17
CA SER A 200 6.76 8.43 8.85
C SER A 200 6.76 9.94 8.68
N VAL A 201 6.34 10.46 7.52
CA VAL A 201 6.35 11.92 7.24
C VAL A 201 5.46 12.72 8.19
N PRO A 202 4.17 12.41 8.38
CA PRO A 202 3.33 13.15 9.34
C PRO A 202 3.86 13.01 10.77
N LEU A 203 4.32 11.82 11.17
CA LEU A 203 4.88 11.60 12.49
C LEU A 203 6.12 12.47 12.73
N TYR A 204 6.99 12.61 11.73
CA TYR A 204 8.16 13.46 11.81
C TYR A 204 7.79 14.92 12.12
N PHE A 205 6.82 15.50 11.42
CA PHE A 205 6.41 16.90 11.65
C PHE A 205 5.61 17.09 12.94
N GLN A 206 4.83 16.10 13.37
CA GLN A 206 4.19 16.11 14.69
C GLN A 206 5.23 16.14 15.81
N VAL A 207 6.28 15.34 15.70
CA VAL A 207 7.33 15.23 16.73
C VAL A 207 8.28 16.44 16.72
N THR A 208 8.73 16.92 15.56
CA THR A 208 9.76 17.97 15.44
C THR A 208 9.20 19.38 15.51
N LYS A 209 8.03 19.62 14.90
CA LYS A 209 7.40 20.96 14.81
C LYS A 209 6.15 21.10 15.69
N ARG A 210 5.75 20.06 16.43
CA ARG A 210 4.50 20.03 17.19
C ARG A 210 3.28 20.40 16.34
N SER A 211 3.34 20.04 15.05
CA SER A 211 2.29 20.34 14.09
C SER A 211 1.03 19.52 14.39
N SER A 212 -0.14 20.10 14.20
CA SER A 212 -1.40 19.36 14.24
C SER A 212 -1.40 18.24 13.17
N SER A 213 -2.20 17.21 13.38
CA SER A 213 -2.31 16.09 12.43
C SER A 213 -2.67 16.54 11.01
N THR A 214 -3.47 17.61 10.87
CA THR A 214 -3.84 18.22 9.59
C THR A 214 -2.64 18.84 8.88
N VAL A 215 -1.86 19.67 9.58
CA VAL A 215 -0.67 20.32 9.02
C VAL A 215 0.40 19.29 8.70
N ALA A 216 0.63 18.32 9.60
CA ALA A 216 1.58 17.25 9.38
C ALA A 216 1.21 16.39 8.16
N GLY A 217 -0.09 16.10 7.96
CA GLY A 217 -0.60 15.41 6.78
C GLY A 217 -0.44 16.24 5.50
N ALA A 218 -0.53 17.56 5.55
CA ALA A 218 -0.34 18.44 4.40
C ALA A 218 1.08 18.35 3.81
N HIS A 219 2.08 18.00 4.62
CA HIS A 219 3.44 17.76 4.14
C HIS A 219 3.56 16.54 3.21
N LEU A 220 2.53 15.69 3.07
CA LEU A 220 2.48 14.62 2.07
C LEU A 220 2.08 15.10 0.66
N MET A 221 1.55 16.31 0.52
CA MET A 221 1.09 16.83 -0.79
C MET A 221 2.14 16.77 -1.90
N PRO A 222 3.42 17.11 -1.66
CA PRO A 222 4.45 17.00 -2.71
C PRO A 222 4.60 15.56 -3.24
N ALA A 223 4.48 14.53 -2.39
CA ALA A 223 4.53 13.14 -2.83
C ALA A 223 3.29 12.75 -3.65
N VAL A 224 2.11 13.27 -3.28
CA VAL A 224 0.86 13.05 -4.02
C VAL A 224 0.94 13.66 -5.43
N ILE A 225 1.42 14.90 -5.52
CA ILE A 225 1.66 15.57 -6.81
C ILE A 225 2.68 14.79 -7.64
N GLY A 226 3.80 14.39 -7.03
CA GLY A 226 4.81 13.57 -7.67
C GLY A 226 4.23 12.27 -8.23
N ASN A 227 3.43 11.54 -7.45
CA ASN A 227 2.79 10.31 -7.88
C ASN A 227 1.88 10.52 -9.09
N THR A 228 1.06 11.57 -9.05
CA THR A 228 0.17 11.93 -10.15
C THR A 228 0.95 12.24 -11.44
N VAL A 229 1.93 13.12 -11.36
CA VAL A 229 2.76 13.52 -12.50
C VAL A 229 3.57 12.34 -13.05
N GLY A 230 4.18 11.54 -12.17
CA GLY A 230 4.93 10.35 -12.55
C GLY A 230 4.08 9.33 -13.31
N GLY A 231 2.87 9.06 -12.81
CA GLY A 231 1.93 8.17 -13.48
C GLY A 231 1.52 8.66 -14.88
N LEU A 232 1.11 9.93 -15.00
CA LEU A 232 0.68 10.51 -16.27
C LEU A 232 1.81 10.55 -17.31
N LEU A 233 3.01 10.97 -16.91
CA LEU A 233 4.16 10.99 -17.81
C LEU A 233 4.54 9.58 -18.27
N THR A 234 4.45 8.59 -17.40
CA THR A 234 4.73 7.19 -17.76
C THR A 234 3.69 6.64 -18.73
N GLY A 235 2.40 6.92 -18.50
CA GLY A 235 1.36 6.56 -19.45
C GLY A 235 1.63 7.14 -20.85
N ALA A 236 1.95 8.43 -20.93
CA ALA A 236 2.30 9.08 -22.18
C ALA A 236 3.59 8.52 -22.82
N TRP A 237 4.60 8.21 -22.02
CA TRP A 237 5.85 7.58 -22.47
C TRP A 237 5.60 6.21 -23.10
N ILE A 238 4.90 5.32 -22.39
CA ILE A 238 4.60 3.96 -22.86
C ILE A 238 3.74 4.00 -24.13
N ARG A 239 2.74 4.89 -24.17
CA ARG A 239 1.91 5.10 -25.36
C ARG A 239 2.73 5.46 -26.59
N LYS A 240 3.76 6.32 -26.46
CA LYS A 240 4.61 6.78 -27.56
C LYS A 240 5.68 5.76 -27.95
N THR A 241 6.32 5.12 -26.99
CA THR A 241 7.54 4.31 -27.21
C THR A 241 7.29 2.81 -27.19
N GLY A 242 6.21 2.36 -26.56
CA GLY A 242 5.94 0.96 -26.27
C GLY A 242 6.89 0.33 -25.24
N GLN A 243 7.77 1.12 -24.60
CA GLN A 243 8.76 0.62 -23.65
C GLN A 243 8.29 0.82 -22.23
N PHE A 244 8.32 -0.22 -21.41
CA PHE A 244 7.92 -0.19 -19.99
C PHE A 244 9.09 -0.45 -19.02
N LYS A 245 10.17 -1.14 -19.46
CA LYS A 245 11.29 -1.46 -18.57
C LYS A 245 12.08 -0.22 -18.15
N ALA A 246 12.38 0.69 -19.07
CA ALA A 246 13.12 1.90 -18.75
C ALA A 246 12.42 2.77 -17.69
N PRO A 247 11.11 3.06 -17.80
CA PRO A 247 10.37 3.71 -16.71
C PRO A 247 10.43 2.96 -15.38
N LEU A 248 10.35 1.61 -15.36
CA LEU A 248 10.42 0.83 -14.12
C LEU A 248 11.75 1.00 -13.40
N VAL A 249 12.86 0.92 -14.11
CA VAL A 249 14.19 1.15 -13.53
C VAL A 249 14.30 2.57 -13.01
N LEU A 250 13.85 3.55 -13.80
CA LEU A 250 13.86 4.96 -13.44
C LEU A 250 13.02 5.22 -12.17
N ALA A 251 11.88 4.56 -12.03
CA ALA A 251 11.02 4.64 -10.86
C ALA A 251 11.76 4.30 -9.57
N GLY A 252 12.46 3.17 -9.55
CA GLY A 252 13.19 2.73 -8.38
C GLY A 252 14.40 3.62 -8.06
N VAL A 253 15.12 4.10 -9.05
CA VAL A 253 16.24 5.04 -8.86
C VAL A 253 15.73 6.36 -8.26
N ILE A 254 14.69 6.94 -8.83
CA ILE A 254 14.11 8.21 -8.35
C ILE A 254 13.56 8.05 -6.93
N SER A 255 12.86 6.95 -6.63
CA SER A 255 12.39 6.66 -5.28
C SER A 255 13.56 6.54 -4.29
N SER A 256 14.65 5.86 -4.68
CA SER A 256 15.84 5.70 -3.83
C SER A 256 16.48 7.05 -3.50
N ILE A 257 16.55 7.99 -4.46
CA ILE A 257 17.05 9.35 -4.23
C ILE A 257 16.22 10.05 -3.14
N SER A 258 14.90 9.93 -3.18
CA SER A 258 14.03 10.51 -2.14
C SER A 258 14.38 9.99 -0.75
N TYR A 259 14.47 8.67 -0.57
CA TYR A 259 14.76 8.08 0.73
C TYR A 259 16.17 8.43 1.22
N VAL A 260 17.16 8.51 0.34
CA VAL A 260 18.50 9.00 0.68
C VAL A 260 18.44 10.45 1.16
N LEU A 261 17.69 11.33 0.48
CA LEU A 261 17.52 12.72 0.91
C LEU A 261 16.88 12.82 2.29
N LEU A 262 15.84 12.01 2.57
CA LEU A 262 15.19 11.97 3.89
C LEU A 262 16.19 11.54 4.98
N ILE A 263 16.97 10.48 4.76
CA ILE A 263 17.97 9.99 5.71
C ILE A 263 19.05 11.02 5.98
N LEU A 264 19.52 11.75 4.96
CA LEU A 264 20.62 12.70 5.10
C LEU A 264 20.20 14.05 5.69
N ARG A 265 18.98 14.52 5.33
CA ARG A 265 18.57 15.90 5.61
C ARG A 265 17.59 16.05 6.77
N TRP A 266 16.74 15.07 7.03
CA TRP A 266 15.72 15.17 8.06
C TRP A 266 16.27 14.79 9.43
N LYS A 267 17.00 15.73 10.05
CA LYS A 267 17.66 15.56 11.37
C LYS A 267 16.98 16.31 12.53
N GLY A 268 15.77 16.85 12.31
CA GLY A 268 15.01 17.59 13.32
C GLY A 268 14.75 19.06 12.98
N ASP A 269 15.62 19.72 12.22
CA ASP A 269 15.54 21.15 11.85
C ASP A 269 15.11 21.38 10.40
N THR A 270 14.08 20.66 9.97
CA THR A 270 13.62 20.65 8.58
C THR A 270 12.80 21.90 8.26
N ASN A 271 13.14 22.57 7.16
CA ASN A 271 12.36 23.65 6.58
C ASN A 271 11.19 23.15 5.75
N TRP A 272 10.18 23.99 5.52
CA TRP A 272 9.02 23.62 4.70
C TRP A 272 9.41 23.17 3.29
N VAL A 273 10.42 23.80 2.69
CA VAL A 273 10.97 23.47 1.38
C VAL A 273 11.54 22.04 1.33
N GLU A 274 12.08 21.54 2.44
CA GLU A 274 12.62 20.19 2.53
C GLU A 274 11.53 19.11 2.49
N SER A 275 10.25 19.48 2.65
CA SER A 275 9.13 18.59 2.39
C SER A 275 9.06 18.15 0.91
N PHE A 276 9.63 18.91 -0.02
CA PHE A 276 9.73 18.52 -1.42
C PHE A 276 10.67 17.31 -1.66
N TYR A 277 11.51 16.94 -0.70
CA TYR A 277 12.37 15.74 -0.82
C TYR A 277 11.60 14.42 -0.91
N ILE A 278 10.30 14.43 -0.53
CA ILE A 278 9.42 13.27 -0.72
C ILE A 278 8.82 13.19 -2.14
N THR A 279 8.88 14.28 -2.93
CA THR A 279 8.32 14.32 -4.29
C THR A 279 8.90 13.24 -5.20
N PRO A 280 10.24 13.00 -5.24
CA PRO A 280 10.80 11.92 -6.06
C PRO A 280 10.29 10.53 -5.64
N GLY A 281 10.03 10.29 -4.35
CA GLY A 281 9.46 9.04 -3.85
C GLY A 281 8.04 8.79 -4.38
N GLY A 282 7.19 9.82 -4.31
CA GLY A 282 5.86 9.79 -4.92
C GLY A 282 5.93 9.61 -6.43
N PHE A 283 6.79 10.38 -7.11
CA PHE A 283 6.96 10.33 -8.56
C PHE A 283 7.38 8.93 -9.05
N GLY A 284 8.37 8.31 -8.39
CA GLY A 284 8.78 6.94 -8.70
C GLY A 284 7.67 5.92 -8.48
N THR A 285 6.86 6.09 -7.43
CA THR A 285 5.71 5.21 -7.21
C THR A 285 4.66 5.33 -8.33
N GLY A 286 4.35 6.54 -8.78
CA GLY A 286 3.42 6.77 -9.90
C GLY A 286 3.90 6.12 -11.19
N ILE A 287 5.20 6.26 -11.49
CA ILE A 287 5.84 5.58 -12.62
C ILE A 287 5.69 4.06 -12.49
N SER A 288 6.06 3.51 -11.32
CA SER A 288 6.07 2.07 -11.08
C SER A 288 4.68 1.45 -11.25
N LEU A 289 3.64 2.04 -10.64
CA LEU A 289 2.27 1.53 -10.72
C LEU A 289 1.76 1.44 -12.17
N SER A 290 2.05 2.46 -12.98
CA SER A 290 1.64 2.47 -14.39
C SER A 290 2.45 1.48 -15.24
N ALA A 291 3.75 1.43 -15.04
CA ALA A 291 4.64 0.61 -15.88
C ALA A 291 4.57 -0.88 -15.52
N VAL A 292 4.44 -1.24 -14.23
CA VAL A 292 4.28 -2.65 -13.79
C VAL A 292 2.99 -3.25 -14.35
N PHE A 293 1.90 -2.47 -14.35
CA PHE A 293 0.62 -2.92 -14.87
C PHE A 293 0.72 -3.36 -16.34
N ILE A 294 1.45 -2.62 -17.15
CA ILE A 294 1.69 -2.95 -18.55
C ILE A 294 2.69 -4.09 -18.70
N ALA A 295 3.78 -4.07 -17.90
CA ALA A 295 4.77 -5.15 -17.91
C ALA A 295 4.14 -6.52 -17.63
N LEU A 296 3.24 -6.57 -16.64
CA LEU A 296 2.47 -7.77 -16.32
C LEU A 296 1.64 -8.24 -17.51
N GLN A 297 0.85 -7.34 -18.13
CA GLN A 297 -0.03 -7.70 -19.24
C GLN A 297 0.70 -8.11 -20.52
N ALA A 298 1.90 -7.55 -20.73
CA ALA A 298 2.75 -7.93 -21.85
C ALA A 298 3.38 -9.34 -21.69
N ALA A 299 3.43 -9.84 -20.45
CA ALA A 299 4.07 -11.11 -20.12
C ALA A 299 3.12 -12.31 -20.08
N ILE A 300 1.81 -12.11 -20.27
CA ILE A 300 0.78 -13.14 -20.05
C ILE A 300 -0.17 -13.28 -21.24
N ASP A 301 -0.75 -14.46 -21.37
CA ASP A 301 -1.79 -14.74 -22.36
C ASP A 301 -3.07 -13.92 -22.07
N PRO A 302 -3.82 -13.51 -23.13
CA PRO A 302 -5.07 -12.75 -22.96
C PRO A 302 -6.08 -13.39 -22.00
N LYS A 303 -6.16 -14.72 -21.99
CA LYS A 303 -7.08 -15.51 -21.14
C LYS A 303 -6.78 -15.39 -19.64
N ASP A 304 -5.52 -15.15 -19.27
CA ASP A 304 -5.08 -15.10 -17.87
C ASP A 304 -4.96 -13.65 -17.34
N LYS A 305 -5.24 -12.62 -18.18
CA LYS A 305 -5.06 -11.20 -17.80
C LYS A 305 -5.85 -10.80 -16.57
N ALA A 306 -7.14 -11.15 -16.50
CA ALA A 306 -7.99 -10.75 -15.38
C ALA A 306 -7.46 -11.29 -14.04
N VAL A 307 -7.05 -12.54 -14.02
CA VAL A 307 -6.52 -13.20 -12.81
C VAL A 307 -5.16 -12.63 -12.42
N ALA A 308 -4.27 -12.40 -13.38
CA ALA A 308 -2.97 -11.80 -13.09
C ALA A 308 -3.09 -10.35 -12.59
N ILE A 309 -4.01 -9.56 -13.13
CA ILE A 309 -4.32 -8.21 -12.64
C ILE A 309 -4.83 -8.28 -11.19
N SER A 310 -5.71 -9.23 -10.86
CA SER A 310 -6.18 -9.43 -9.50
C SER A 310 -5.04 -9.76 -8.54
N GLY A 311 -4.07 -10.59 -8.95
CA GLY A 311 -2.84 -10.86 -8.20
C GLY A 311 -1.98 -9.62 -7.98
N LEU A 312 -1.91 -8.72 -8.96
CA LEU A 312 -1.21 -7.45 -8.83
C LEU A 312 -1.88 -6.53 -7.78
N PHE A 313 -3.21 -6.45 -7.81
CA PHE A 313 -3.97 -5.69 -6.81
C PHE A 313 -3.87 -6.30 -5.41
N LEU A 314 -3.71 -7.61 -5.29
CA LEU A 314 -3.44 -8.28 -4.02
C LEU A 314 -2.02 -7.97 -3.50
N SER A 315 -1.04 -7.83 -4.38
CA SER A 315 0.35 -7.53 -4.04
C SER A 315 0.50 -6.15 -3.35
N SER A 316 -0.28 -5.16 -3.76
CA SER A 316 -0.19 -3.79 -3.20
C SER A 316 -0.58 -3.70 -1.71
N PRO A 317 -1.72 -4.23 -1.22
CA PRO A 317 -2.01 -4.29 0.22
C PRO A 317 -0.99 -5.09 1.02
N ILE A 318 -0.47 -6.19 0.48
CA ILE A 318 0.59 -6.98 1.13
C ILE A 318 1.82 -6.11 1.33
N GLY A 319 2.31 -5.44 0.28
CA GLY A 319 3.42 -4.49 0.38
C GLY A 319 3.16 -3.38 1.38
N SER A 320 1.96 -2.79 1.39
CA SER A 320 1.57 -1.74 2.33
C SER A 320 1.68 -2.18 3.79
N ILE A 321 1.19 -3.37 4.12
CA ILE A 321 1.22 -3.89 5.49
C ILE A 321 2.66 -4.27 5.88
N LEU A 322 3.41 -4.90 4.99
CA LEU A 322 4.82 -5.23 5.23
C LEU A 322 5.67 -3.97 5.48
N GLY A 323 5.48 -2.93 4.66
CA GLY A 323 6.20 -1.66 4.82
C GLY A 323 5.88 -0.96 6.13
N MET A 324 4.60 -0.91 6.50
CA MET A 324 4.15 -0.34 7.78
C MET A 324 4.70 -1.16 8.96
N ALA A 325 4.61 -2.48 8.91
CA ALA A 325 5.08 -3.36 9.97
C ALA A 325 6.59 -3.27 10.15
N ALA A 326 7.35 -3.30 9.06
CA ALA A 326 8.81 -3.18 9.10
C ALA A 326 9.27 -1.80 9.62
N GLY A 327 8.63 -0.72 9.18
CA GLY A 327 8.90 0.63 9.69
C GLY A 327 8.63 0.75 11.19
N ASN A 328 7.47 0.24 11.66
CA ASN A 328 7.11 0.22 13.07
C ASN A 328 8.06 -0.65 13.90
N ALA A 329 8.43 -1.84 13.41
CA ALA A 329 9.35 -2.73 14.10
C ALA A 329 10.73 -2.07 14.27
N MET A 330 11.23 -1.38 13.24
CA MET A 330 12.48 -0.66 13.29
C MET A 330 12.43 0.50 14.30
N MET A 331 11.32 1.25 14.30
CA MET A 331 11.10 2.32 15.26
C MET A 331 11.11 1.80 16.70
N GLN A 332 10.41 0.68 16.97
CA GLN A 332 10.35 0.05 18.28
C GLN A 332 11.68 -0.56 18.73
N ALA A 333 12.52 -0.99 17.80
CA ALA A 333 13.85 -1.52 18.13
C ALA A 333 14.85 -0.40 18.43
N ILE A 334 14.83 0.69 17.68
CA ILE A 334 15.87 1.73 17.75
C ILE A 334 15.55 2.81 18.76
N MET A 335 14.31 3.32 18.79
CA MET A 335 13.94 4.46 19.61
C MET A 335 14.18 4.24 21.12
N PRO A 336 13.80 3.11 21.75
CA PRO A 336 14.02 2.91 23.19
C PRO A 336 15.50 2.86 23.53
N VAL A 337 16.32 2.23 22.71
CA VAL A 337 17.76 2.08 22.93
C VAL A 337 18.47 3.43 22.83
N ASP A 338 18.16 4.21 21.79
CA ASP A 338 18.73 5.54 21.61
C ASP A 338 18.24 6.51 22.71
N LEU A 339 16.95 6.44 23.07
CA LEU A 339 16.38 7.25 24.14
C LEU A 339 17.01 6.92 25.51
N ALA A 340 17.18 5.64 25.85
CA ALA A 340 17.84 5.22 27.10
C ALA A 340 19.26 5.78 27.21
N SER A 341 20.04 5.70 26.12
CA SER A 341 21.40 6.24 26.09
C SER A 341 21.45 7.76 26.31
N ARG A 342 20.50 8.48 25.71
CA ARG A 342 20.41 9.95 25.82
C ARG A 342 19.91 10.39 27.21
N LEU A 343 18.95 9.67 27.81
CA LEU A 343 18.47 9.93 29.17
C LEU A 343 19.59 9.73 30.19
N ARG A 344 20.44 8.70 30.02
CA ARG A 344 21.60 8.48 30.84
C ARG A 344 22.56 9.67 30.83
N ASN A 345 22.77 10.30 29.66
CA ASN A 345 23.60 11.49 29.53
C ASN A 345 23.02 12.69 30.26
N LEU A 346 21.71 12.70 30.55
CA LEU A 346 21.03 13.71 31.39
C LEU A 346 21.00 13.34 32.87
N GLY A 347 21.59 12.21 33.25
CA GLY A 347 21.60 11.71 34.65
C GLY A 347 20.27 11.06 35.06
N ILE A 348 19.40 10.69 34.09
CA ILE A 348 18.12 10.02 34.34
C ILE A 348 18.32 8.53 34.08
N GLU A 349 18.25 7.70 35.13
CA GLU A 349 18.47 6.26 35.06
C GLU A 349 17.39 5.49 35.82
N GLY A 350 17.39 4.14 35.66
CA GLY A 350 16.50 3.24 36.38
C GLY A 350 15.01 3.42 36.03
N ASN A 351 14.17 3.34 37.06
CA ASN A 351 12.69 3.38 36.90
C ASN A 351 12.16 4.68 36.26
N GLU A 352 12.87 5.79 36.47
CA GLU A 352 12.47 7.09 35.88
C GLU A 352 12.70 7.09 34.37
N ALA A 353 13.84 6.61 33.90
CA ALA A 353 14.12 6.46 32.47
C ALA A 353 13.13 5.49 31.81
N GLU A 354 12.84 4.36 32.45
CA GLU A 354 11.88 3.38 31.92
C GLU A 354 10.48 3.96 31.79
N LYS A 355 10.03 4.76 32.77
CA LYS A 355 8.76 5.45 32.73
C LYS A 355 8.68 6.46 31.56
N VAL A 356 9.73 7.25 31.35
CA VAL A 356 9.83 8.19 30.23
C VAL A 356 9.77 7.44 28.89
N ILE A 357 10.54 6.39 28.73
CA ILE A 357 10.57 5.56 27.50
C ILE A 357 9.16 5.02 27.21
N LYS A 358 8.53 4.40 28.21
CA LYS A 358 7.19 3.82 28.05
C LYS A 358 6.13 4.86 27.67
N GLN A 359 6.17 6.04 28.28
CA GLN A 359 5.24 7.13 27.95
C GLN A 359 5.50 7.71 26.56
N ALA A 360 6.77 7.96 26.21
CA ALA A 360 7.15 8.44 24.89
C ALA A 360 6.78 7.48 23.77
N MET A 361 6.87 6.16 23.99
CA MET A 361 6.46 5.16 23.00
C MET A 361 4.95 5.00 22.89
N ALA A 362 4.21 5.28 23.96
CA ALA A 362 2.75 5.10 23.97
C ALA A 362 1.99 6.23 23.26
N ARG A 363 2.47 7.48 23.35
CA ARG A 363 1.79 8.65 22.81
C ARG A 363 2.77 9.78 22.45
N VAL A 364 2.52 10.39 21.31
CA VAL A 364 3.30 11.53 20.83
C VAL A 364 3.06 12.78 21.69
N ASP A 365 1.83 12.95 22.18
CA ASP A 365 1.41 14.09 23.01
C ASP A 365 2.20 14.22 24.34
N TYR A 366 2.86 13.12 24.77
CA TYR A 366 3.79 13.17 25.91
C TYR A 366 4.88 14.23 25.75
N LEU A 367 5.24 14.53 24.52
CA LEU A 367 6.23 15.55 24.20
C LEU A 367 5.79 16.97 24.65
N ASP A 368 4.51 17.26 24.76
CA ASP A 368 3.97 18.56 25.20
C ASP A 368 3.90 18.66 26.72
N GLU A 369 3.83 17.50 27.42
CA GLU A 369 3.78 17.41 28.86
C GLU A 369 5.19 17.33 29.49
N ALA A 370 6.20 16.89 28.72
CA ALA A 370 7.53 16.61 29.21
C ALA A 370 8.37 17.90 29.43
N PRO A 371 9.25 17.95 30.45
CA PRO A 371 10.24 19.02 30.62
C PRO A 371 11.06 19.22 29.33
N GLN A 372 11.43 20.47 29.02
CA GLN A 372 12.10 20.81 27.75
C GLN A 372 13.35 19.98 27.43
N GLY A 373 14.15 19.64 28.46
CA GLY A 373 15.32 18.78 28.31
C GLY A 373 14.97 17.38 27.84
N ILE A 374 13.95 16.75 28.47
CA ILE A 374 13.45 15.43 28.14
C ILE A 374 12.76 15.44 26.76
N ALA A 375 11.92 16.43 26.49
CA ALA A 375 11.23 16.60 25.22
C ALA A 375 12.22 16.66 24.03
N ARG A 376 13.33 17.38 24.17
CA ARG A 376 14.39 17.45 23.15
C ARG A 376 15.00 16.09 22.87
N VAL A 377 15.35 15.34 23.91
CA VAL A 377 15.98 14.03 23.79
C VAL A 377 15.01 13.02 23.20
N VAL A 378 13.75 13.04 23.60
CA VAL A 378 12.68 12.21 23.02
C VAL A 378 12.49 12.52 21.53
N THR A 379 12.44 13.82 21.15
CA THR A 379 12.37 14.23 19.74
C THR A 379 13.53 13.66 18.92
N GLN A 380 14.74 13.74 19.43
CA GLN A 380 15.93 13.21 18.74
C GLN A 380 15.88 11.68 18.59
N ALA A 381 15.38 10.97 19.60
CA ALA A 381 15.20 9.52 19.54
C ALA A 381 14.14 9.10 18.50
N TYR A 382 13.04 9.87 18.41
CA TYR A 382 12.05 9.69 17.34
C TYR A 382 12.66 9.89 15.96
N VAL A 383 13.39 11.00 15.75
CA VAL A 383 14.07 11.29 14.48
C VAL A 383 15.01 10.16 14.09
N ARG A 384 15.77 9.62 15.07
CA ARG A 384 16.67 8.48 14.85
C ARG A 384 15.90 7.22 14.43
N GLY A 385 14.80 6.89 15.10
CA GLY A 385 13.93 5.75 14.72
C GLY A 385 13.35 5.89 13.31
N LEU A 386 12.91 7.11 12.96
CA LEU A 386 12.39 7.41 11.62
C LEU A 386 13.46 7.32 10.53
N GLU A 387 14.70 7.72 10.80
CA GLU A 387 15.83 7.57 9.89
C GLU A 387 16.03 6.10 9.50
N TYR A 388 15.98 5.18 10.46
CA TYR A 388 16.06 3.74 10.18
C TYR A 388 14.82 3.20 9.45
N SER A 389 13.64 3.74 9.74
CA SER A 389 12.43 3.40 8.98
C SER A 389 12.56 3.80 7.49
N HIS A 390 13.13 4.98 7.19
CA HIS A 390 13.45 5.38 5.82
C HIS A 390 14.52 4.48 5.18
N GLY A 391 15.44 3.92 5.98
CA GLY A 391 16.40 2.91 5.54
C GLY A 391 15.71 1.64 4.99
N ILE A 392 14.61 1.19 5.61
CA ILE A 392 13.79 0.09 5.09
C ILE A 392 13.15 0.48 3.76
N SER A 393 12.59 1.69 3.65
CA SER A 393 12.01 2.18 2.40
C SER A 393 13.04 2.25 1.28
N LEU A 394 14.26 2.69 1.58
CA LEU A 394 15.38 2.68 0.64
C LEU A 394 15.75 1.26 0.18
N LEU A 395 15.85 0.32 1.11
CA LEU A 395 16.12 -1.08 0.79
C LEU A 395 15.05 -1.65 -0.15
N CYS A 396 13.78 -1.41 0.12
CA CYS A 396 12.67 -1.82 -0.74
C CYS A 396 12.78 -1.19 -2.14
N ALA A 397 13.11 0.11 -2.24
CA ALA A 397 13.27 0.78 -3.53
C ALA A 397 14.46 0.22 -4.33
N ILE A 398 15.58 -0.12 -3.67
CA ILE A 398 16.73 -0.77 -4.29
C ILE A 398 16.37 -2.17 -4.79
N LEU A 399 15.64 -2.96 -3.99
CA LEU A 399 15.17 -4.29 -4.40
C LEU A 399 14.23 -4.22 -5.60
N ALA A 400 13.31 -3.26 -5.62
CA ALA A 400 12.43 -3.01 -6.77
C ALA A 400 13.23 -2.65 -8.02
N THR A 401 14.24 -1.78 -7.89
CA THR A 401 15.13 -1.38 -9.00
C THR A 401 15.93 -2.56 -9.53
N SER A 402 16.54 -3.34 -8.64
CA SER A 402 17.33 -4.52 -9.00
C SER A 402 16.47 -5.55 -9.75
N THR A 403 15.24 -5.77 -9.29
CA THR A 403 14.29 -6.66 -9.96
C THR A 403 13.87 -6.11 -11.33
N ALA A 404 13.63 -4.80 -11.44
CA ALA A 404 13.28 -4.16 -12.72
C ALA A 404 14.42 -4.28 -13.76
N LEU A 405 15.67 -4.22 -13.33
CA LEU A 405 16.84 -4.45 -14.21
C LEU A 405 16.87 -5.86 -14.77
N LEU A 406 16.42 -6.86 -13.98
CA LEU A 406 16.38 -8.27 -14.37
C LEU A 406 15.20 -8.62 -15.30
N MET A 407 14.19 -7.76 -15.42
CA MET A 407 13.06 -7.96 -16.34
C MET A 407 13.52 -7.91 -17.81
N LYS A 408 12.82 -8.65 -18.68
CA LYS A 408 13.08 -8.62 -20.11
C LYS A 408 12.68 -7.28 -20.73
N ASN A 409 13.43 -6.86 -21.74
CA ASN A 409 13.02 -5.74 -22.58
C ASN A 409 11.87 -6.17 -23.49
N GLY A 410 10.64 -5.77 -23.15
CA GLY A 410 9.49 -5.91 -24.03
C GLY A 410 9.18 -4.60 -24.72
N LYS A 411 8.84 -4.66 -26.02
CA LYS A 411 8.18 -3.58 -26.74
C LYS A 411 6.77 -4.02 -27.04
N LEU A 412 5.83 -3.14 -26.78
CA LEU A 412 4.45 -3.33 -27.24
C LEU A 412 4.42 -3.06 -28.73
N ASN A 413 3.99 -4.05 -29.52
CA ASN A 413 3.77 -3.91 -30.96
C ASN A 413 2.50 -3.09 -31.25
#